data_cc9d09fbea761c9987b98f50c56ab065
#
_entry.id   cc9d09fbea761c9987b98f50c56ab065
#
_cell.length_a   1.000
_cell.length_b   1.000
_cell.length_c   1.000
_cell.angle_alpha   90.00
_cell.angle_beta   90.00
_cell.angle_gamma   90.00
#
_symmetry.space_group_name_H-M   'P 1'
#
loop_
_entity.id
_entity.type
_entity.pdbx_description
1 polymer ?
#
loop_
_entity_poly.entity_id
_entity_poly.type
_entity_poly.pdbx_seq_one_letter_code
_entity_poly.pdbx_strand_id
1 'polypeptide(L)'
;MTHKVYPKIFRIGVTQDWDSNWFSDKKYKENLKEDWKIREVLTKEFNKGVIEKINIKRLGEKINIIIRTARPGLLIGRGGGGVETLSKKISKVLGKKEVKIDIEEVREPSISASLLAQQIAIDFERRVPYKRAVKRAIGRALQGGKIKGIKIRVKGRLDGVEIGRNELFRKGRLPLQTI
;
A
#
# COMPACT_ATOMS: atom_id res chain seq x y z
N MET A 1 -13.23 -26.66 2.64
CA MET A 1 -12.78 -25.25 2.84
C MET A 1 -13.23 -24.44 1.64
N THR A 2 -13.95 -23.34 1.83
CA THR A 2 -14.36 -22.46 0.73
C THR A 2 -13.17 -21.59 0.30
N HIS A 3 -12.67 -21.81 -0.89
CA HIS A 3 -11.66 -20.95 -1.51
C HIS A 3 -12.32 -19.64 -1.95
N LYS A 4 -11.96 -18.54 -1.30
CA LYS A 4 -12.43 -17.21 -1.69
C LYS A 4 -11.45 -16.59 -2.67
N VAL A 5 -11.94 -16.16 -3.80
CA VAL A 5 -11.14 -15.43 -4.79
C VAL A 5 -10.77 -14.06 -4.23
N TYR A 6 -9.57 -13.61 -4.55
CA TYR A 6 -9.09 -12.30 -4.12
C TYR A 6 -9.94 -11.18 -4.75
N PRO A 7 -10.59 -10.31 -3.96
CA PRO A 7 -11.61 -9.39 -4.47
C PRO A 7 -11.08 -8.37 -5.47
N LYS A 8 -9.78 -8.10 -5.47
CA LYS A 8 -9.16 -7.18 -6.44
C LYS A 8 -9.22 -7.73 -7.86
N ILE A 9 -9.12 -9.05 -8.03
CA ILE A 9 -9.16 -9.71 -9.35
C ILE A 9 -10.48 -9.42 -10.06
N PHE A 10 -11.60 -9.48 -9.36
CA PHE A 10 -12.92 -9.18 -9.93
C PHE A 10 -13.12 -7.72 -10.32
N ARG A 11 -12.27 -6.82 -9.82
CA ARG A 11 -12.39 -5.37 -10.05
C ARG A 11 -11.39 -4.83 -11.07
N ILE A 12 -10.45 -5.66 -11.50
CA ILE A 12 -9.46 -5.29 -12.52
C ILE A 12 -10.18 -5.05 -13.85
N GLY A 13 -9.85 -3.95 -14.50
CA GLY A 13 -10.46 -3.54 -15.77
C GLY A 13 -11.79 -2.77 -15.63
N VAL A 14 -12.47 -2.83 -14.47
CA VAL A 14 -13.73 -2.09 -14.24
C VAL A 14 -13.48 -0.89 -13.32
N THR A 15 -13.03 -1.12 -12.10
CA THR A 15 -12.82 -0.06 -11.09
C THR A 15 -11.37 0.07 -10.62
N GLN A 16 -10.55 -0.92 -10.90
CA GLN A 16 -9.15 -0.95 -10.51
C GLN A 16 -8.28 -1.34 -11.70
N ASP A 17 -7.09 -0.78 -11.75
CA ASP A 17 -6.06 -1.09 -12.74
C ASP A 17 -4.95 -1.94 -12.11
N TRP A 18 -4.10 -2.51 -12.96
CA TRP A 18 -2.94 -3.29 -12.58
C TRP A 18 -1.93 -2.43 -11.81
N ASP A 19 -1.23 -3.05 -10.85
CA ASP A 19 -0.15 -2.38 -10.12
C ASP A 19 1.14 -2.28 -10.94
N SER A 20 1.26 -3.09 -11.99
CA SER A 20 2.35 -3.06 -12.97
C SER A 20 1.74 -3.14 -14.36
N ASN A 21 1.91 -2.07 -15.16
CA ASN A 21 1.36 -1.94 -16.49
C ASN A 21 2.48 -2.09 -17.53
N TRP A 22 2.66 -3.30 -18.01
CA TRP A 22 3.58 -3.65 -19.10
C TRP A 22 3.26 -5.04 -19.65
N PHE A 23 3.69 -5.27 -20.88
CA PHE A 23 3.58 -6.57 -21.53
C PHE A 23 4.94 -6.94 -22.14
N SER A 24 5.36 -8.18 -22.00
CA SER A 24 6.54 -8.74 -22.67
C SER A 24 6.55 -10.25 -22.55
N ASP A 25 6.59 -10.96 -23.68
CA ASP A 25 6.69 -12.42 -23.70
C ASP A 25 8.09 -12.90 -23.34
N LYS A 26 9.12 -12.31 -23.99
CA LYS A 26 10.51 -12.78 -23.88
C LYS A 26 11.16 -12.36 -22.55
N LYS A 27 10.87 -11.15 -22.04
CA LYS A 27 11.53 -10.56 -20.85
C LYS A 27 10.61 -10.56 -19.60
N TYR A 28 9.57 -11.39 -19.58
CA TYR A 28 8.59 -11.41 -18.47
C TYR A 28 9.26 -11.66 -17.11
N LYS A 29 10.11 -12.70 -17.02
CA LYS A 29 10.82 -13.07 -15.79
C LYS A 29 11.73 -11.95 -15.27
N GLU A 30 12.45 -11.30 -16.18
CA GLU A 30 13.37 -10.21 -15.83
C GLU A 30 12.61 -8.99 -15.33
N ASN A 31 11.57 -8.57 -16.06
CA ASN A 31 10.73 -7.44 -15.68
C ASN A 31 10.04 -7.65 -14.34
N LEU A 32 9.52 -8.85 -14.09
CA LEU A 32 8.89 -9.18 -12.80
C LEU A 32 9.90 -9.11 -11.64
N LYS A 33 11.12 -9.62 -11.84
CA LYS A 33 12.20 -9.55 -10.84
C LYS A 33 12.62 -8.11 -10.57
N GLU A 34 12.67 -7.27 -11.60
CA GLU A 34 12.96 -5.85 -11.47
C GLU A 34 11.87 -5.10 -10.71
N ASP A 35 10.60 -5.35 -11.02
CA ASP A 35 9.46 -4.76 -10.31
C ASP A 35 9.45 -5.14 -8.82
N TRP A 36 9.79 -6.39 -8.51
CA TRP A 36 9.93 -6.82 -7.13
C TRP A 36 11.04 -6.07 -6.39
N LYS A 37 12.22 -5.91 -7.02
CA LYS A 37 13.34 -5.16 -6.46
C LYS A 37 12.98 -3.68 -6.22
N ILE A 38 12.27 -3.04 -7.18
CA ILE A 38 11.80 -1.65 -7.02
C ILE A 38 10.93 -1.53 -5.78
N ARG A 39 9.94 -2.42 -5.63
CA ARG A 39 9.04 -2.43 -4.48
C ARG A 39 9.79 -2.68 -3.17
N GLU A 40 10.75 -3.58 -3.16
CA GLU A 40 11.58 -3.87 -1.99
C GLU A 40 12.40 -2.65 -1.56
N VAL A 41 13.07 -1.97 -2.50
CA VAL A 41 13.85 -0.75 -2.21
C VAL A 41 12.96 0.33 -1.61
N LEU A 42 11.80 0.60 -2.23
CA LEU A 42 10.87 1.62 -1.75
C LEU A 42 10.29 1.27 -0.37
N THR A 43 9.97 0.01 -0.12
CA THR A 43 9.44 -0.43 1.18
C THR A 43 10.49 -0.38 2.29
N LYS A 44 11.77 -0.61 1.97
CA LYS A 44 12.89 -0.50 2.93
C LYS A 44 13.25 0.95 3.24
N GLU A 45 13.21 1.84 2.23
CA GLU A 45 13.59 3.23 2.41
C GLU A 45 12.55 4.03 3.22
N PHE A 46 11.27 3.72 3.02
CA PHE A 46 10.20 4.46 3.68
C PHE A 46 9.54 3.65 4.78
N ASN A 47 9.33 4.32 5.91
CA ASN A 47 8.61 3.74 7.04
C ASN A 47 7.16 3.39 6.66
N LYS A 48 6.59 2.42 7.36
CA LYS A 48 5.16 2.08 7.27
C LYS A 48 4.30 3.33 7.46
N GLY A 49 3.15 3.39 6.77
CA GLY A 49 2.20 4.50 6.88
C GLY A 49 2.45 5.69 5.96
N VAL A 50 3.44 5.60 5.07
CA VAL A 50 3.77 6.65 4.10
C VAL A 50 3.25 6.32 2.72
N ILE A 51 3.55 5.14 2.19
CA ILE A 51 3.18 4.72 0.84
C ILE A 51 1.85 3.97 0.85
N GLU A 52 0.89 4.45 0.06
CA GLU A 52 -0.39 3.76 -0.17
C GLU A 52 -0.24 2.67 -1.22
N LYS A 53 0.28 3.04 -2.40
CA LYS A 53 0.36 2.18 -3.59
C LYS A 53 1.55 2.57 -4.46
N ILE A 54 2.15 1.59 -5.11
CA ILE A 54 3.23 1.78 -6.08
C ILE A 54 2.77 1.21 -7.42
N ASN A 55 2.60 2.07 -8.42
CA ASN A 55 2.27 1.68 -9.78
C ASN A 55 3.52 1.80 -10.65
N ILE A 56 3.82 0.75 -11.41
CA ILE A 56 4.99 0.70 -12.29
C ILE A 56 4.50 0.62 -13.73
N LYS A 57 4.87 1.61 -14.56
CA LYS A 57 4.57 1.61 -16.00
C LYS A 57 5.89 1.47 -16.76
N ARG A 58 5.92 0.57 -17.75
CA ARG A 58 7.09 0.38 -18.61
C ARG A 58 6.73 0.71 -20.05
N LEU A 59 7.55 1.56 -20.66
CA LEU A 59 7.46 1.94 -22.06
C LEU A 59 8.83 1.69 -22.69
N GLY A 60 9.02 0.50 -23.27
CA GLY A 60 10.33 0.06 -23.76
C GLY A 60 11.33 -0.07 -22.61
N GLU A 61 12.42 0.70 -22.66
CA GLU A 61 13.47 0.72 -21.64
C GLU A 61 13.22 1.75 -20.52
N LYS A 62 12.27 2.66 -20.71
CA LYS A 62 11.91 3.67 -19.72
C LYS A 62 10.96 3.09 -18.68
N ILE A 63 11.27 3.32 -17.42
CA ILE A 63 10.44 2.86 -16.28
C ILE A 63 9.88 4.09 -15.59
N ASN A 64 8.55 4.21 -15.56
CA ASN A 64 7.86 5.24 -14.81
C ASN A 64 7.23 4.64 -13.56
N ILE A 65 7.63 5.12 -12.38
CA ILE A 65 7.16 4.67 -11.06
C ILE A 65 6.27 5.76 -10.49
N ILE A 66 4.99 5.47 -10.34
CA ILE A 66 4.02 6.37 -9.72
C ILE A 66 3.82 5.92 -8.27
N ILE A 67 4.18 6.78 -7.32
CA ILE A 67 4.08 6.50 -5.89
C ILE A 67 2.94 7.33 -5.31
N ARG A 68 1.87 6.65 -4.86
CA ARG A 68 0.79 7.31 -4.11
C ARG A 68 1.13 7.34 -2.64
N THR A 69 1.16 8.53 -2.05
CA THR A 69 1.62 8.75 -0.68
C THR A 69 0.72 9.69 0.11
N ALA A 70 0.64 9.44 1.42
CA ALA A 70 -0.01 10.35 2.36
C ALA A 70 0.84 11.57 2.73
N ARG A 71 2.17 11.50 2.51
CA ARG A 71 3.12 12.52 2.92
C ARG A 71 4.16 12.77 1.82
N PRO A 72 3.80 13.50 0.76
CA PRO A 72 4.68 13.72 -0.38
C PRO A 72 5.99 14.42 0.02
N GLY A 73 5.95 15.32 1.00
CA GLY A 73 7.14 16.04 1.46
C GLY A 73 8.27 15.14 1.98
N LEU A 74 7.94 13.94 2.53
CA LEU A 74 8.96 12.98 2.97
C LEU A 74 9.69 12.31 1.80
N LEU A 75 9.00 12.13 0.67
CA LEU A 75 9.57 11.52 -0.53
C LEU A 75 10.35 12.55 -1.34
N ILE A 76 9.81 13.77 -1.47
CA ILE A 76 10.41 14.85 -2.25
C ILE A 76 11.69 15.33 -1.57
N GLY A 77 11.67 15.43 -0.23
CA GLY A 77 12.80 15.93 0.53
C GLY A 77 13.06 17.43 0.32
N ARG A 78 14.10 17.95 0.95
CA ARG A 78 14.49 19.36 0.79
C ARG A 78 14.98 19.62 -0.64
N GLY A 79 14.38 20.59 -1.32
CA GLY A 79 14.79 21.00 -2.67
C GLY A 79 14.63 19.93 -3.76
N GLY A 80 13.81 18.88 -3.55
CA GLY A 80 13.62 17.81 -4.56
C GLY A 80 14.69 16.71 -4.53
N GLY A 81 15.74 16.84 -3.74
CA GLY A 81 16.86 15.91 -3.70
C GLY A 81 16.49 14.46 -3.30
N GLY A 82 15.36 14.28 -2.59
CA GLY A 82 14.87 12.95 -2.24
C GLY A 82 14.50 12.10 -3.45
N VAL A 83 13.78 12.68 -4.41
CA VAL A 83 13.39 11.99 -5.66
C VAL A 83 14.60 11.62 -6.50
N GLU A 84 15.58 12.53 -6.62
CA GLU A 84 16.80 12.26 -7.38
C GLU A 84 17.64 11.13 -6.76
N THR A 85 17.79 11.15 -5.42
CA THR A 85 18.53 10.09 -4.71
C THR A 85 17.85 8.73 -4.85
N LEU A 86 16.52 8.68 -4.80
CA LEU A 86 15.72 7.49 -5.05
C LEU A 86 15.87 6.99 -6.49
N SER A 87 15.75 7.89 -7.46
CA SER A 87 15.91 7.55 -8.87
C SER A 87 17.32 6.95 -9.12
N LYS A 88 18.37 7.55 -8.58
CA LYS A 88 19.75 7.04 -8.67
C LYS A 88 19.91 5.69 -7.98
N LYS A 89 19.31 5.47 -6.80
CA LYS A 89 19.35 4.17 -6.09
C LYS A 89 18.66 3.07 -6.90
N ILE A 90 17.46 3.34 -7.41
CA ILE A 90 16.69 2.38 -8.21
C ILE A 90 17.41 2.08 -9.53
N SER A 91 17.92 3.11 -10.21
CA SER A 91 18.68 2.95 -11.44
C SER A 91 19.94 2.08 -11.27
N LYS A 92 20.66 2.22 -10.14
CA LYS A 92 21.80 1.33 -9.81
C LYS A 92 21.35 -0.14 -9.64
N VAL A 93 20.23 -0.38 -8.99
CA VAL A 93 19.69 -1.74 -8.75
C VAL A 93 19.20 -2.38 -10.06
N LEU A 94 18.73 -1.57 -11.01
CA LEU A 94 18.19 -2.01 -12.31
C LEU A 94 19.22 -2.04 -13.46
N GLY A 95 20.52 -1.79 -13.19
CA GLY A 95 21.54 -1.82 -14.22
C GLY A 95 21.55 -0.60 -15.13
N LYS A 96 21.38 0.60 -14.56
CA LYS A 96 21.43 1.92 -15.24
C LYS A 96 20.29 2.21 -16.23
N LYS A 97 19.12 1.64 -16.03
CA LYS A 97 17.91 2.02 -16.79
C LYS A 97 17.44 3.43 -16.42
N GLU A 98 16.79 4.10 -17.37
CA GLU A 98 16.17 5.41 -17.13
C GLU A 98 14.90 5.24 -16.27
N VAL A 99 14.93 5.80 -15.06
CA VAL A 99 13.84 5.70 -14.09
C VAL A 99 13.29 7.09 -13.82
N LYS A 100 12.00 7.29 -14.12
CA LYS A 100 11.23 8.47 -13.73
C LYS A 100 10.36 8.12 -12.53
N ILE A 101 10.31 9.02 -11.55
CA ILE A 101 9.47 8.86 -10.37
C ILE A 101 8.48 10.01 -10.33
N ASP A 102 7.19 9.66 -10.37
CA ASP A 102 6.08 10.59 -10.20
C ASP A 102 5.45 10.36 -8.82
N ILE A 103 5.17 11.43 -8.08
CA ILE A 103 4.59 11.37 -6.74
C ILE A 103 3.17 11.94 -6.79
N GLU A 104 2.20 11.11 -6.37
CA GLU A 104 0.80 11.51 -6.24
C GLU A 104 0.40 11.59 -4.77
N GLU A 105 -0.20 12.70 -4.37
CA GLU A 105 -0.71 12.87 -3.02
C GLU A 105 -2.07 12.20 -2.83
N VAL A 106 -2.21 11.47 -1.73
CA VAL A 106 -3.50 10.92 -1.28
C VAL A 106 -4.21 11.98 -0.44
N ARG A 107 -5.24 12.60 -1.01
CA ARG A 107 -6.00 13.69 -0.35
C ARG A 107 -6.60 13.28 0.98
N GLU A 108 -7.05 12.03 1.11
CA GLU A 108 -7.75 11.53 2.29
C GLU A 108 -7.13 10.21 2.80
N PRO A 109 -6.02 10.28 3.56
CA PRO A 109 -5.33 9.09 4.06
C PRO A 109 -6.17 8.23 5.01
N SER A 110 -7.13 8.86 5.71
CA SER A 110 -8.04 8.18 6.64
C SER A 110 -9.05 7.24 5.97
N ILE A 111 -9.24 7.36 4.65
CA ILE A 111 -10.13 6.50 3.86
C ILE A 111 -9.38 5.32 3.25
N SER A 112 -8.07 5.47 3.03
CA SER A 112 -7.26 4.43 2.42
C SER A 112 -7.10 3.22 3.35
N ALA A 113 -7.61 2.05 2.91
CA ALA A 113 -7.51 0.81 3.67
C ALA A 113 -6.05 0.38 3.91
N SER A 114 -5.17 0.60 2.93
CA SER A 114 -3.74 0.29 3.03
C SER A 114 -3.05 1.13 4.10
N LEU A 115 -3.26 2.45 4.08
CA LEU A 115 -2.65 3.35 5.06
C LEU A 115 -3.20 3.13 6.47
N LEU A 116 -4.50 2.87 6.60
CA LEU A 116 -5.11 2.52 7.89
C LEU A 116 -4.53 1.22 8.47
N ALA A 117 -4.36 0.20 7.64
CA ALA A 117 -3.76 -1.06 8.09
C ALA A 117 -2.31 -0.87 8.56
N GLN A 118 -1.52 -0.09 7.82
CA GLN A 118 -0.15 0.25 8.19
C GLN A 118 -0.10 1.07 9.51
N GLN A 119 -1.02 2.02 9.69
CA GLN A 119 -1.10 2.81 10.91
C GLN A 119 -1.45 1.95 12.14
N ILE A 120 -2.38 1.01 11.99
CA ILE A 120 -2.72 0.05 13.05
C ILE A 120 -1.51 -0.82 13.39
N ALA A 121 -0.74 -1.27 12.37
CA ALA A 121 0.48 -2.04 12.59
C ALA A 121 1.53 -1.25 13.39
N ILE A 122 1.71 0.04 13.08
CA ILE A 122 2.61 0.92 13.85
C ILE A 122 2.13 1.07 15.30
N ASP A 123 0.82 1.25 15.50
CA ASP A 123 0.25 1.36 16.84
C ASP A 123 0.49 0.08 17.65
N PHE A 124 0.45 -1.10 17.02
CA PHE A 124 0.79 -2.39 17.68
C PHE A 124 2.27 -2.51 18.01
N GLU A 125 3.16 -2.11 17.10
CA GLU A 125 4.60 -2.06 17.35
C GLU A 125 4.94 -1.14 18.55
N ARG A 126 4.15 -0.07 18.74
CA ARG A 126 4.22 0.83 19.91
C ARG A 126 3.52 0.27 21.15
N ARG A 127 3.11 -1.00 21.14
CA ARG A 127 2.42 -1.67 22.25
C ARG A 127 1.10 -1.00 22.68
N VAL A 128 0.41 -0.32 21.77
CA VAL A 128 -0.94 0.19 22.03
C VAL A 128 -1.91 -0.99 22.07
N PRO A 129 -2.81 -1.09 23.09
CA PRO A 129 -3.82 -2.15 23.15
C PRO A 129 -4.63 -2.22 21.85
N TYR A 130 -4.75 -3.41 21.27
CA TYR A 130 -5.33 -3.59 19.93
C TYR A 130 -6.76 -3.05 19.82
N LYS A 131 -7.61 -3.23 20.85
CA LYS A 131 -8.97 -2.69 20.88
C LYS A 131 -8.99 -1.17 20.75
N ARG A 132 -8.06 -0.49 21.42
CA ARG A 132 -7.94 0.99 21.39
C ARG A 132 -7.44 1.47 20.03
N ALA A 133 -6.42 0.83 19.47
CA ALA A 133 -5.87 1.16 18.15
C ALA A 133 -6.94 1.01 17.04
N VAL A 134 -7.65 -0.12 17.03
CA VAL A 134 -8.71 -0.39 16.05
C VAL A 134 -9.89 0.58 16.18
N LYS A 135 -10.39 0.82 17.42
CA LYS A 135 -11.48 1.77 17.64
C LYS A 135 -11.11 3.18 17.19
N ARG A 136 -9.87 3.63 17.43
CA ARG A 136 -9.35 4.92 16.97
C ARG A 136 -9.31 4.99 15.45
N ALA A 137 -8.82 3.95 14.79
CA ALA A 137 -8.78 3.88 13.32
C ALA A 137 -10.17 3.93 12.69
N ILE A 138 -11.13 3.18 13.24
CA ILE A 138 -12.54 3.21 12.82
C ILE A 138 -13.16 4.61 13.03
N GLY A 139 -12.90 5.23 14.17
CA GLY A 139 -13.38 6.59 14.45
C GLY A 139 -12.89 7.60 13.41
N ARG A 140 -11.59 7.62 13.14
CA ARG A 140 -10.98 8.51 12.13
C ARG A 140 -11.55 8.28 10.73
N ALA A 141 -11.70 7.02 10.32
CA ALA A 141 -12.22 6.67 9.01
C ALA A 141 -13.66 7.16 8.80
N LEU A 142 -14.51 7.06 9.83
CA LEU A 142 -15.93 7.43 9.74
C LEU A 142 -16.20 8.93 9.95
N GLN A 143 -15.28 9.68 10.56
CA GLN A 143 -15.45 11.12 10.79
C GLN A 143 -15.63 11.92 9.50
N GLY A 144 -15.03 11.48 8.40
CA GLY A 144 -15.15 12.14 7.10
C GLY A 144 -16.50 11.97 6.39
N GLY A 145 -17.40 11.12 6.90
CA GLY A 145 -18.72 10.86 6.31
C GLY A 145 -18.73 10.20 4.92
N LYS A 146 -17.56 10.04 4.28
CA LYS A 146 -17.44 9.50 2.92
C LYS A 146 -17.44 7.98 2.85
N ILE A 147 -17.25 7.31 3.99
CA ILE A 147 -17.24 5.85 4.07
C ILE A 147 -18.57 5.36 4.63
N LYS A 148 -19.22 4.43 3.93
CA LYS A 148 -20.47 3.79 4.36
C LYS A 148 -20.26 2.76 5.46
N GLY A 149 -19.08 2.15 5.52
CA GLY A 149 -18.72 1.16 6.54
C GLY A 149 -17.31 0.66 6.43
N ILE A 150 -16.82 0.08 7.52
CA ILE A 150 -15.45 -0.43 7.64
C ILE A 150 -15.45 -1.79 8.35
N LYS A 151 -14.54 -2.68 7.90
CA LYS A 151 -14.28 -3.98 8.50
C LYS A 151 -12.79 -4.14 8.72
N ILE A 152 -12.39 -4.36 9.95
CA ILE A 152 -11.00 -4.60 10.33
C ILE A 152 -10.89 -5.98 10.97
N ARG A 153 -9.97 -6.80 10.49
CA ARG A 153 -9.65 -8.10 11.08
C ARG A 153 -8.24 -8.05 11.65
N VAL A 154 -8.12 -8.41 12.91
CA VAL A 154 -6.84 -8.51 13.62
C VAL A 154 -6.60 -9.97 13.96
N LYS A 155 -5.42 -10.49 13.62
CA LYS A 155 -4.99 -11.86 13.91
C LYS A 155 -3.65 -11.84 14.61
N GLY A 156 -3.46 -12.71 15.58
CA GLY A 156 -2.19 -12.91 16.26
C GLY A 156 -2.36 -13.17 17.75
N ARG A 157 -1.26 -13.09 18.50
CA ARG A 157 -1.22 -13.17 19.96
C ARG A 157 -1.58 -11.80 20.54
N LEU A 158 -2.89 -11.49 20.54
CA LEU A 158 -3.41 -10.19 20.94
C LEU A 158 -3.23 -9.99 22.46
N ASP A 159 -2.63 -8.85 22.85
CA ASP A 159 -2.31 -8.49 24.24
C ASP A 159 -1.43 -9.54 24.97
N GLY A 160 -0.57 -10.26 24.24
CA GLY A 160 0.39 -11.18 24.82
C GLY A 160 -0.16 -12.57 25.20
N VAL A 161 -1.39 -12.90 24.81
CA VAL A 161 -2.00 -14.22 25.09
C VAL A 161 -1.25 -15.31 24.31
N GLU A 162 -1.03 -16.47 24.92
CA GLU A 162 -0.31 -17.58 24.27
C GLU A 162 -1.04 -18.12 23.03
N ILE A 163 -2.37 -18.24 23.12
CA ILE A 163 -3.20 -18.74 22.01
C ILE A 163 -3.52 -17.60 21.05
N GLY A 164 -3.21 -17.80 19.77
CA GLY A 164 -3.53 -16.84 18.72
C GLY A 164 -5.05 -16.66 18.56
N ARG A 165 -5.49 -15.43 18.60
CA ARG A 165 -6.91 -15.04 18.42
C ARG A 165 -7.11 -14.34 17.09
N ASN A 166 -8.37 -14.36 16.63
CA ASN A 166 -8.80 -13.68 15.40
C ASN A 166 -10.05 -12.86 15.77
N GLU A 167 -9.88 -11.55 15.87
CA GLU A 167 -10.98 -10.65 16.17
C GLU A 167 -11.40 -9.81 14.96
N LEU A 168 -12.69 -9.61 14.83
CA LEU A 168 -13.31 -8.91 13.73
C LEU A 168 -14.12 -7.73 14.23
N PHE A 169 -13.74 -6.53 13.81
CA PHE A 169 -14.43 -5.29 14.11
C PHE A 169 -15.17 -4.82 12.85
N ARG A 170 -16.44 -4.49 13.01
CA ARG A 170 -17.29 -3.96 11.94
C ARG A 170 -18.03 -2.73 12.42
N LYS A 171 -18.16 -1.72 11.57
CA LYS A 171 -19.01 -0.55 11.82
C LYS A 171 -19.55 -0.01 10.50
N GLY A 172 -20.85 0.37 10.49
CA GLY A 172 -21.53 0.84 9.30
C GLY A 172 -21.98 -0.27 8.34
N ARG A 173 -22.39 0.13 7.12
CA ARG A 173 -22.91 -0.78 6.09
C ARG A 173 -21.77 -1.35 5.27
N LEU A 174 -21.66 -2.66 5.24
CA LEU A 174 -20.64 -3.37 4.45
C LEU A 174 -21.28 -4.56 3.74
N PRO A 175 -21.81 -4.38 2.53
CA PRO A 175 -22.36 -5.48 1.76
C PRO A 175 -21.24 -6.43 1.36
N LEU A 176 -21.42 -7.73 1.62
CA LEU A 176 -20.41 -8.77 1.28
C LEU A 176 -20.72 -9.47 -0.05
N GLN A 177 -21.91 -9.29 -0.57
CA GLN A 177 -22.43 -9.96 -1.76
C GLN A 177 -22.30 -9.13 -3.03
N THR A 178 -22.15 -7.81 -2.90
CA THR A 178 -21.96 -6.90 -4.04
C THR A 178 -20.48 -6.70 -4.35
N ILE A 179 -20.17 -6.72 -5.63
CA ILE A 179 -18.83 -6.48 -6.18
C ILE A 179 -18.58 -4.98 -6.34
#